data_64d4f58e3a00b277a460db8fc5598324
#
_entry.id   64d4f58e3a00b277a460db8fc5598324
#
_cell.length_a   1.000
_cell.length_b   1.000
_cell.length_c   1.000
_cell.angle_alpha   90.00
_cell.angle_beta   90.00
_cell.angle_gamma   90.00
#
_symmetry.space_group_name_H-M   'P 1'
#
loop_
_entity.id
_entity.type
_entity.pdbx_description
1 polymer ?
#
loop_
_entity_poly.entity_id
_entity_poly.type
_entity_poly.pdbx_seq_one_letter_code
_entity_poly.pdbx_strand_id
1 'polypeptide(L)'
;MVSAMTTGPSPPDSLRPGLRATVKHWVAESDTAAALGSGDLPVLGTPRLLALAEAATVAALAGHLPPGTTSVGTRVALEHLRPTPVGSSLTVTADLVHVDGRLVRFDVAAYDAGGAVVGHAEVTRVLVERDRFLARSTG
;
A
#
# COMPACT_ATOMS: atom_id res chain seq x y z
N MET A 1 3.86 26.08 -15.34
CA MET A 1 3.43 25.65 -15.48
C MET A 1 3.03 24.86 -15.93
N VAL A 2 3.14 24.61 -16.02
CA VAL A 2 2.63 23.89 -16.33
C VAL A 2 2.70 23.16 -17.08
N SER A 3 3.20 23.03 -17.26
CA SER A 3 3.15 22.34 -17.95
C SER A 3 3.15 21.28 -18.05
N ALA A 4 3.44 21.00 -17.79
CA ALA A 4 3.41 20.01 -18.00
C ALA A 4 2.65 19.22 -18.04
N MET A 5 2.22 19.43 -17.66
CA MET A 5 1.42 18.85 -17.67
C MET A 5 1.05 18.32 -18.61
N THR A 6 1.40 18.30 -18.86
CA THR A 6 0.93 18.06 -19.73
C THR A 6 1.07 17.06 -20.39
N THR A 7 1.35 16.65 -20.31
CA THR A 7 1.46 15.97 -21.21
C THR A 7 1.92 14.68 -21.27
N GLY A 8 1.94 13.98 -21.35
CA GLY A 8 2.52 12.75 -21.56
C GLY A 8 2.18 11.71 -20.62
N PRO A 9 2.64 10.46 -20.80
CA PRO A 9 2.43 9.38 -19.86
C PRO A 9 3.35 9.44 -18.64
N SER A 10 4.16 10.49 -18.54
CA SER A 10 5.07 10.65 -17.41
C SER A 10 4.29 10.84 -16.12
N PRO A 11 4.80 10.35 -14.98
CA PRO A 11 4.14 10.64 -13.71
C PRO A 11 4.13 12.14 -13.43
N PRO A 12 3.16 12.62 -12.64
CA PRO A 12 3.14 14.02 -12.24
C PRO A 12 4.43 14.40 -11.53
N ASP A 13 4.82 15.68 -11.63
CA ASP A 13 6.02 16.19 -10.98
C ASP A 13 6.02 15.97 -9.48
N SER A 14 4.83 15.95 -8.85
CA SER A 14 4.70 15.69 -7.43
C SER A 14 4.95 14.23 -7.07
N LEU A 15 4.97 13.32 -8.04
CA LEU A 15 5.15 11.91 -7.79
C LEU A 15 6.64 11.60 -7.85
N ARG A 16 7.27 11.70 -6.69
CA ARG A 16 8.72 11.50 -6.58
C ARG A 16 9.06 10.90 -5.23
N PRO A 17 10.24 10.30 -5.07
CA PRO A 17 10.68 9.75 -3.80
C PRO A 17 10.54 10.76 -2.67
N GLY A 18 10.13 10.28 -1.52
CA GLY A 18 9.88 11.11 -0.35
C GLY A 18 8.41 11.30 -0.01
N LEU A 19 7.49 10.98 -0.92
CA LEU A 19 6.07 10.96 -0.57
C LEU A 19 5.84 9.92 0.52
N ARG A 20 5.07 10.30 1.53
CA ARG A 20 4.81 9.43 2.68
C ARG A 20 3.35 9.52 3.06
N ALA A 21 2.81 8.41 3.52
CA ALA A 21 1.49 8.37 4.14
C ALA A 21 1.49 7.37 5.27
N THR A 22 0.64 7.60 6.23
CA THR A 22 0.47 6.73 7.38
C THR A 22 -1.01 6.41 7.53
N VAL A 23 -1.32 5.13 7.73
CA VAL A 23 -2.67 4.70 8.05
C VAL A 23 -2.66 4.05 9.41
N LYS A 24 -3.74 4.23 10.16
CA LYS A 24 -3.89 3.63 11.47
C LYS A 24 -5.06 2.66 11.43
N HIS A 25 -4.88 1.50 12.02
CA HIS A 25 -5.88 0.45 11.99
C HIS A 25 -6.00 -0.23 13.36
N TRP A 26 -7.23 -0.46 13.81
CA TRP A 26 -7.51 -1.21 15.02
C TRP A 26 -7.86 -2.64 14.63
N VAL A 27 -7.13 -3.61 15.16
CA VAL A 27 -7.31 -5.01 14.79
C VAL A 27 -8.66 -5.50 15.30
N ALA A 28 -9.50 -5.96 14.37
CA ALA A 28 -10.81 -6.52 14.66
C ALA A 28 -10.77 -8.05 14.53
N GLU A 29 -11.83 -8.71 14.98
CA GLU A 29 -11.96 -10.16 14.84
C GLU A 29 -11.82 -10.59 13.39
N SER A 30 -12.39 -9.83 12.46
CA SER A 30 -12.33 -10.15 11.03
C SER A 30 -10.94 -10.01 10.43
N ASP A 31 -9.98 -9.43 11.16
CA ASP A 31 -8.60 -9.27 10.71
C ASP A 31 -7.70 -10.42 11.12
N THR A 32 -8.21 -11.36 11.92
CA THR A 32 -7.40 -12.42 12.49
C THR A 32 -7.03 -13.48 11.47
N ALA A 33 -5.92 -14.15 11.71
CA ALA A 33 -5.50 -15.28 10.88
C ALA A 33 -6.59 -16.35 10.83
N ALA A 34 -7.24 -16.62 11.96
CA ALA A 34 -8.33 -17.59 12.02
C ALA A 34 -9.50 -17.17 11.13
N ALA A 35 -9.90 -15.90 11.17
CA ALA A 35 -11.01 -15.40 10.37
C ALA A 35 -10.69 -15.40 8.87
N LEU A 36 -9.44 -15.11 8.52
CA LEU A 36 -9.02 -15.05 7.11
C LEU A 36 -8.64 -16.42 6.54
N GLY A 37 -8.54 -17.44 7.37
CA GLY A 37 -8.14 -18.77 6.90
C GLY A 37 -6.64 -18.86 6.61
N SER A 38 -5.84 -17.96 7.12
CA SER A 38 -4.39 -17.97 6.91
C SER A 38 -3.63 -18.55 8.09
N GLY A 39 -4.34 -19.08 9.06
CA GLY A 39 -3.83 -19.71 10.26
C GLY A 39 -4.99 -20.03 11.17
N ASP A 40 -4.72 -20.39 12.41
CA ASP A 40 -5.77 -20.74 13.36
C ASP A 40 -5.71 -19.93 14.65
N LEU A 41 -4.93 -18.86 14.68
CA LEU A 41 -4.76 -18.05 15.90
C LEU A 41 -5.57 -16.76 15.82
N PRO A 42 -6.00 -16.22 16.97
CA PRO A 42 -6.81 -15.02 17.03
C PRO A 42 -5.96 -13.74 17.09
N VAL A 43 -5.02 -13.62 16.18
CA VAL A 43 -4.13 -12.46 16.06
C VAL A 43 -4.17 -11.96 14.61
N LEU A 44 -3.70 -10.75 14.39
CA LEU A 44 -3.65 -10.16 13.05
C LEU A 44 -3.09 -11.15 12.04
N GLY A 45 -3.83 -11.41 10.99
CA GLY A 45 -3.41 -12.32 9.92
C GLY A 45 -2.49 -11.63 8.94
N THR A 46 -1.51 -12.38 8.42
CA THR A 46 -0.56 -11.86 7.44
C THR A 46 -1.24 -11.28 6.19
N PRO A 47 -2.30 -11.89 5.63
CA PRO A 47 -2.98 -11.29 4.47
C PRO A 47 -3.57 -9.90 4.80
N ARG A 48 -4.03 -9.68 6.03
CA ARG A 48 -4.54 -8.38 6.43
C ARG A 48 -3.41 -7.37 6.55
N LEU A 49 -2.29 -7.77 7.12
CA LEU A 49 -1.12 -6.90 7.20
C LEU A 49 -0.67 -6.47 5.80
N LEU A 50 -0.67 -7.41 4.84
CA LEU A 50 -0.34 -7.10 3.46
C LEU A 50 -1.33 -6.08 2.89
N ALA A 51 -2.62 -6.27 3.12
CA ALA A 51 -3.64 -5.34 2.64
C ALA A 51 -3.45 -3.94 3.25
N LEU A 52 -3.06 -3.87 4.52
CA LEU A 52 -2.79 -2.58 5.18
C LEU A 52 -1.54 -1.92 4.61
N ALA A 53 -0.52 -2.70 4.29
CA ALA A 53 0.68 -2.18 3.64
C ALA A 53 0.33 -1.58 2.27
N GLU A 54 -0.48 -2.28 1.48
CA GLU A 54 -0.95 -1.75 0.20
C GLU A 54 -1.81 -0.49 0.39
N ALA A 55 -2.69 -0.49 1.39
CA ALA A 55 -3.53 0.68 1.67
C ALA A 55 -2.69 1.92 1.97
N ALA A 56 -1.58 1.76 2.69
CA ALA A 56 -0.69 2.88 2.98
C ALA A 56 -0.05 3.42 1.70
N THR A 57 0.30 2.55 0.74
CA THR A 57 0.85 3.00 -0.54
C THR A 57 -0.20 3.74 -1.37
N VAL A 58 -1.45 3.27 -1.34
CA VAL A 58 -2.56 3.95 -2.02
C VAL A 58 -2.76 5.34 -1.41
N ALA A 59 -2.70 5.44 -0.09
CA ALA A 59 -2.82 6.71 0.61
C ALA A 59 -1.69 7.67 0.21
N ALA A 60 -0.47 7.16 0.05
CA ALA A 60 0.66 8.00 -0.34
C ALA A 60 0.49 8.55 -1.76
N LEU A 61 -0.16 7.81 -2.65
CA LEU A 61 -0.41 8.25 -4.02
C LEU A 61 -1.63 9.16 -4.16
N ALA A 62 -2.50 9.20 -3.15
CA ALA A 62 -3.75 9.95 -3.22
C ALA A 62 -3.49 11.43 -3.51
N GLY A 63 -4.20 11.98 -4.48
CA GLY A 63 -4.03 13.37 -4.89
C GLY A 63 -2.86 13.64 -5.82
N HIS A 64 -2.06 12.61 -6.14
CA HIS A 64 -0.88 12.74 -7.00
C HIS A 64 -1.05 12.10 -8.36
N LEU A 65 -2.21 11.54 -8.66
CA LEU A 65 -2.47 10.88 -9.94
C LEU A 65 -3.46 11.71 -10.75
N PRO A 66 -3.24 11.83 -12.07
CA PRO A 66 -4.19 12.57 -12.91
C PRO A 66 -5.53 11.83 -13.01
N PRO A 67 -6.60 12.55 -13.39
CA PRO A 67 -7.89 11.90 -13.59
C PRO A 67 -7.79 10.72 -14.55
N GLY A 68 -8.49 9.63 -14.24
CA GLY A 68 -8.47 8.43 -15.07
C GLY A 68 -7.30 7.50 -14.80
N THR A 69 -6.30 7.94 -14.05
CA THR A 69 -5.15 7.12 -13.70
C THR A 69 -5.33 6.55 -12.30
N THR A 70 -4.99 5.28 -12.16
CA THR A 70 -4.97 4.61 -10.86
C THR A 70 -3.71 3.77 -10.76
N SER A 71 -3.56 3.04 -9.67
CA SER A 71 -2.43 2.13 -9.51
C SER A 71 -2.92 0.76 -9.13
N VAL A 72 -2.15 -0.26 -9.51
CA VAL A 72 -2.40 -1.64 -9.10
C VAL A 72 -1.13 -2.20 -8.48
N GLY A 73 -1.29 -2.99 -7.42
CA GLY A 73 -0.18 -3.70 -6.80
C GLY A 73 0.23 -4.87 -7.69
N THR A 74 1.54 -5.00 -7.93
CA THR A 74 2.04 -6.08 -8.79
C THR A 74 2.99 -7.01 -8.05
N ARG A 75 3.58 -6.55 -6.95
CA ARG A 75 4.50 -7.37 -6.18
C ARG A 75 4.55 -6.85 -4.75
N VAL A 76 4.52 -7.77 -3.79
CA VAL A 76 4.70 -7.46 -2.38
C VAL A 76 5.65 -8.47 -1.79
N ALA A 77 6.70 -7.99 -1.13
CA ALA A 77 7.56 -8.80 -0.29
C ALA A 77 7.33 -8.32 1.14
N LEU A 78 6.79 -9.20 1.97
CA LEU A 78 6.33 -8.85 3.31
C LEU A 78 6.96 -9.78 4.34
N GLU A 79 7.41 -9.20 5.46
CA GLU A 79 7.79 -9.97 6.63
C GLU A 79 6.90 -9.55 7.78
N HIS A 80 6.26 -10.53 8.41
CA HIS A 80 5.37 -10.35 9.55
C HIS A 80 6.10 -10.90 10.78
N LEU A 81 6.57 -10.02 11.64
CA LEU A 81 7.58 -10.35 12.64
C LEU A 81 7.02 -10.50 14.06
N ARG A 82 5.89 -9.86 14.36
CA ARG A 82 5.30 -9.87 15.69
C ARG A 82 3.78 -10.00 15.60
N PRO A 83 3.15 -10.76 16.51
CA PRO A 83 1.69 -10.85 16.54
C PRO A 83 1.08 -9.57 17.10
N THR A 84 -0.13 -9.26 16.66
CA THR A 84 -0.93 -8.15 17.20
C THR A 84 -2.31 -8.70 17.57
N PRO A 85 -2.73 -8.54 18.84
CA PRO A 85 -4.02 -9.06 19.28
C PRO A 85 -5.18 -8.16 18.84
N VAL A 86 -6.38 -8.73 18.84
CA VAL A 86 -7.60 -7.99 18.62
C VAL A 86 -7.71 -6.84 19.64
N GLY A 87 -8.11 -5.67 19.16
CA GLY A 87 -8.25 -4.48 19.99
C GLY A 87 -7.02 -3.58 20.03
N SER A 88 -5.87 -4.07 19.58
CA SER A 88 -4.66 -3.24 19.51
C SER A 88 -4.61 -2.47 18.21
N SER A 89 -3.90 -1.36 18.22
CA SER A 89 -3.75 -0.53 17.02
C SER A 89 -2.43 -0.80 16.32
N LEU A 90 -2.47 -0.59 15.01
CA LEU A 90 -1.29 -0.59 14.15
C LEU A 90 -1.15 0.77 13.49
N THR A 91 0.08 1.20 13.34
CA THR A 91 0.43 2.36 12.52
C THR A 91 1.27 1.86 11.35
N VAL A 92 0.80 2.09 10.13
CA VAL A 92 1.46 1.58 8.92
C VAL A 92 1.86 2.76 8.07
N THR A 93 3.16 2.90 7.84
CA THR A 93 3.71 4.04 7.11
C THR A 93 4.36 3.55 5.81
N ALA A 94 3.99 4.18 4.71
CA ALA A 94 4.56 3.90 3.40
C ALA A 94 5.38 5.10 2.93
N ASP A 95 6.59 4.83 2.46
CA ASP A 95 7.47 5.82 1.86
C ASP A 95 7.70 5.45 0.40
N LEU A 96 7.42 6.38 -0.51
CA LEU A 96 7.75 6.20 -1.92
C LEU A 96 9.26 6.36 -2.08
N VAL A 97 9.92 5.30 -2.55
CA VAL A 97 11.39 5.27 -2.62
C VAL A 97 11.92 5.21 -4.04
N HIS A 98 11.10 4.85 -5.03
CA HIS A 98 11.57 4.72 -6.40
C HIS A 98 10.42 4.98 -7.36
N VAL A 99 10.72 5.75 -8.40
CA VAL A 99 9.79 6.03 -9.51
C VAL A 99 10.56 5.79 -10.81
N ASP A 100 10.01 4.93 -11.65
CA ASP A 100 10.59 4.65 -12.96
C ASP A 100 9.43 4.55 -13.96
N GLY A 101 9.15 5.67 -14.63
CA GLY A 101 8.00 5.75 -15.51
C GLY A 101 6.70 5.48 -14.76
N ARG A 102 6.02 4.39 -15.10
CA ARG A 102 4.78 3.99 -14.44
C ARG A 102 4.99 3.10 -13.22
N LEU A 103 6.20 2.64 -13.00
CA LEU A 103 6.49 1.75 -11.88
C LEU A 103 6.86 2.60 -10.67
N VAL A 104 6.22 2.32 -9.55
CA VAL A 104 6.52 2.97 -8.28
C VAL A 104 6.74 1.91 -7.22
N ARG A 105 7.72 2.13 -6.35
CA ARG A 105 8.05 1.19 -5.29
C ARG A 105 8.11 1.91 -3.96
N PHE A 106 7.56 1.24 -2.95
CA PHE A 106 7.44 1.78 -1.59
C PHE A 106 8.11 0.87 -0.60
N ASP A 107 8.72 1.47 0.40
CA ASP A 107 9.07 0.79 1.64
C ASP A 107 7.95 1.05 2.65
N VAL A 108 7.51 0.00 3.33
CA VAL A 108 6.42 0.08 4.29
C VAL A 108 6.87 -0.54 5.59
N ALA A 109 6.50 0.10 6.69
CA ALA A 109 6.75 -0.42 8.03
C ALA A 109 5.47 -0.33 8.85
N ALA A 110 5.22 -1.35 9.66
CA ALA A 110 4.07 -1.40 10.54
C ALA A 110 4.57 -1.47 11.98
N TYR A 111 3.95 -0.68 12.85
CA TYR A 111 4.33 -0.56 14.26
C TYR A 111 3.11 -0.81 15.13
N ASP A 112 3.34 -1.45 16.29
CA ASP A 112 2.27 -1.60 17.28
C ASP A 112 2.11 -0.31 18.10
N ALA A 113 1.18 -0.33 19.07
CA ALA A 113 0.90 0.84 19.88
C ALA A 113 2.11 1.30 20.72
N GLY A 114 3.02 0.38 21.03
CA GLY A 114 4.23 0.70 21.77
C GLY A 114 5.40 1.13 20.89
N GLY A 115 5.21 1.17 19.57
CA GLY A 115 6.26 1.55 18.65
C GLY A 115 7.17 0.41 18.20
N ALA A 116 6.86 -0.83 18.57
CA ALA A 116 7.66 -1.98 18.11
C ALA A 116 7.27 -2.34 16.68
N VAL A 117 8.26 -2.77 15.90
CA VAL A 117 8.03 -3.17 14.52
C VAL A 117 7.26 -4.49 14.49
N VAL A 118 6.09 -4.45 13.87
CA VAL A 118 5.24 -5.64 13.66
C VAL A 118 5.64 -6.33 12.36
N GLY A 119 6.01 -5.55 11.36
CA GLY A 119 6.42 -6.09 10.08
C GLY A 119 6.87 -4.98 9.16
N HIS A 120 7.41 -5.39 8.02
CA HIS A 120 7.80 -4.45 6.97
C HIS A 120 7.59 -5.09 5.61
N ALA A 121 7.50 -4.25 4.59
CA ALA A 121 7.24 -4.73 3.24
C ALA A 121 7.89 -3.83 2.21
N GLU A 122 8.15 -4.41 1.05
CA GLU A 122 8.43 -3.67 -0.17
C GLU A 122 7.24 -3.90 -1.10
N VAL A 123 6.61 -2.81 -1.55
CA VAL A 123 5.41 -2.89 -2.39
C VAL A 123 5.71 -2.20 -3.71
N THR A 124 5.50 -2.92 -4.80
CA THR A 124 5.59 -2.37 -6.14
C THR A 124 4.19 -2.18 -6.69
N ARG A 125 3.94 -1.00 -7.24
CA ARG A 125 2.68 -0.68 -7.90
C ARG A 125 2.97 -0.14 -9.29
N VAL A 126 2.00 -0.28 -10.18
CA VAL A 126 2.11 0.23 -11.54
C VAL A 126 0.93 1.17 -11.79
N LEU A 127 1.24 2.33 -12.36
CA LEU A 127 0.21 3.30 -12.74
C LEU A 127 -0.44 2.84 -14.03
N VAL A 128 -1.77 2.83 -14.06
CA VAL A 128 -2.52 2.35 -15.21
C VAL A 128 -3.65 3.32 -15.55
N GLU A 129 -4.04 3.35 -16.79
CA GLU A 129 -5.23 4.05 -17.22
C GLU A 129 -6.41 3.14 -16.88
N ARG A 130 -7.32 3.64 -16.03
CA ARG A 130 -8.36 2.83 -15.38
C ARG A 130 -9.21 2.05 -16.36
N ASP A 131 -9.77 2.73 -17.33
CA ASP A 131 -10.74 2.08 -18.23
C ASP A 131 -10.06 1.05 -19.14
N ARG A 132 -8.87 1.37 -19.61
CA ARG A 132 -8.09 0.44 -20.43
C ARG A 132 -7.70 -0.80 -19.64
N PHE A 133 -7.31 -0.61 -18.41
CA PHE A 133 -6.91 -1.73 -17.55
C PHE A 133 -8.10 -2.64 -17.28
N LEU A 134 -9.25 -2.05 -16.94
CA LEU A 134 -10.46 -2.84 -16.67
C LEU A 134 -10.93 -3.60 -17.89
N ALA A 135 -10.79 -3.02 -19.10
CA ALA A 135 -11.16 -3.70 -20.33
C ALA A 135 -10.40 -5.00 -20.53
N ARG A 136 -9.16 -5.09 -20.03
CA ARG A 136 -8.36 -6.31 -20.14
C ARG A 136 -8.89 -7.44 -19.26
N SER A 137 -9.65 -7.13 -18.21
CA SER A 137 -10.17 -8.14 -17.30
C SER A 137 -11.41 -8.86 -17.88
N THR A 138 -12.04 -8.29 -18.89
CA THR A 138 -13.22 -8.87 -19.52
C THR A 138 -12.93 -9.50 -20.88
N GLY A 139 -11.72 -9.36 -21.37
CA GLY A 139 -11.32 -9.86 -22.69
C GLY A 139 -10.61 -11.21 -22.68
#